data_198b2fe3aeb8dad319dcb790c6144e1a
#
_entry.id   198b2fe3aeb8dad319dcb790c6144e1a
#
_cell.length_a   1.000
_cell.length_b   1.000
_cell.length_c   1.000
_cell.angle_alpha   90.00
_cell.angle_beta   90.00
_cell.angle_gamma   90.00
#
_symmetry.space_group_name_H-M   'P 1'
#
loop_
_entity.id
_entity.type
_entity.pdbx_description
1 polymer ?
#
loop_
_entity_poly.entity_id
_entity_poly.type
_entity_poly.pdbx_seq_one_letter_code
_entity_poly.pdbx_strand_id
1 'polypeptide(L)'
;MNAMTREITVPGRRKDWIQFLGVAVGLLMISFTAGIPAVTRAVSPAMLVAAVLGMAGVLIALFVGMLRDLDELERRIAAEALALSFVVTIGAMFVYPFLEGLGLPPLRPQTVAFLLVSSFAVGIELFSRRYQ
;
A
#
# COMPACT_ATOMS: atom_id res chain seq x y z
N MET A 1 17.03 -16.55 -42.05
CA MET A 1 16.46 -15.21 -41.69
C MET A 1 15.90 -15.34 -40.28
N ASN A 2 16.77 -15.12 -39.28
CA ASN A 2 16.44 -15.31 -37.87
C ASN A 2 15.81 -14.03 -37.34
N ALA A 3 14.48 -14.07 -37.16
CA ALA A 3 13.79 -13.05 -36.37
C ALA A 3 14.28 -13.15 -34.93
N MET A 4 15.18 -12.26 -34.54
CA MET A 4 15.51 -12.01 -33.16
C MET A 4 14.24 -11.50 -32.45
N THR A 5 13.51 -12.41 -31.85
CA THR A 5 12.61 -12.08 -30.74
C THR A 5 13.48 -11.51 -29.62
N ARG A 6 13.70 -10.21 -29.64
CA ARG A 6 14.16 -9.51 -28.44
C ARG A 6 13.08 -9.71 -27.38
N GLU A 7 13.26 -10.70 -26.53
CA GLU A 7 12.63 -10.67 -25.21
C GLU A 7 13.10 -9.38 -24.54
N ILE A 8 12.24 -8.39 -24.55
CA ILE A 8 12.36 -7.21 -23.71
C ILE A 8 12.05 -7.68 -22.29
N THR A 9 12.97 -8.42 -21.71
CA THR A 9 13.00 -8.62 -20.27
C THR A 9 13.37 -7.27 -19.67
N VAL A 10 12.37 -6.58 -19.15
CA VAL A 10 12.55 -5.35 -18.35
C VAL A 10 12.85 -5.79 -16.91
N PRO A 11 14.13 -5.93 -16.49
CA PRO A 11 14.48 -6.56 -15.21
C PRO A 11 14.25 -5.67 -13.98
N GLY A 12 14.03 -4.37 -14.15
CA GLY A 12 13.91 -3.41 -13.04
C GLY A 12 12.53 -3.39 -12.40
N ARG A 13 11.49 -3.41 -13.20
CA ARG A 13 10.11 -3.11 -12.85
C ARG A 13 9.49 -3.99 -11.75
N ARG A 14 9.77 -5.30 -11.77
CA ARG A 14 9.21 -6.24 -10.80
C ARG A 14 9.86 -6.12 -9.42
N LYS A 15 11.13 -5.74 -9.37
CA LYS A 15 11.88 -5.58 -8.12
C LYS A 15 11.40 -4.38 -7.31
N ASP A 16 11.10 -3.27 -7.97
CA ASP A 16 10.70 -2.01 -7.31
C ASP A 16 9.32 -2.16 -6.66
N TRP A 17 8.39 -2.86 -7.31
CA TRP A 17 7.09 -3.19 -6.74
C TRP A 17 7.19 -4.14 -5.54
N ILE A 18 8.05 -5.15 -5.63
CA ILE A 18 8.28 -6.09 -4.53
C ILE A 18 8.91 -5.36 -3.33
N GLN A 19 9.84 -4.44 -3.58
CA GLN A 19 10.44 -3.63 -2.52
C GLN A 19 9.41 -2.69 -1.88
N PHE A 20 8.59 -2.01 -2.68
CA PHE A 20 7.52 -1.16 -2.17
C PHE A 20 6.50 -1.95 -1.33
N LEU A 21 6.03 -3.09 -1.84
CA LEU A 21 5.16 -3.99 -1.09
C LEU A 21 5.83 -4.51 0.18
N GLY A 22 7.09 -4.87 0.12
CA GLY A 22 7.87 -5.32 1.27
C GLY A 22 7.98 -4.26 2.36
N VAL A 23 8.25 -3.01 1.98
CA VAL A 23 8.30 -1.87 2.90
C VAL A 23 6.91 -1.57 3.47
N ALA A 24 5.86 -1.57 2.64
CA ALA A 24 4.49 -1.31 3.10
C ALA A 24 4.01 -2.39 4.09
N VAL A 25 4.29 -3.67 3.80
CA VAL A 25 3.99 -4.78 4.72
C VAL A 25 4.83 -4.70 5.99
N GLY A 26 6.11 -4.36 5.89
CA GLY A 26 6.98 -4.15 7.05
C GLY A 26 6.45 -3.05 7.98
N LEU A 27 5.97 -1.96 7.39
CA LEU A 27 5.38 -0.84 8.12
C LEU A 27 4.05 -1.22 8.79
N LEU A 28 3.21 -2.00 8.11
CA LEU A 28 1.99 -2.56 8.68
C LEU A 28 2.31 -3.46 9.89
N MET A 29 3.34 -4.30 9.78
CA MET A 29 3.78 -5.16 10.87
C MET A 29 4.30 -4.37 12.06
N ILE A 30 5.09 -3.32 11.82
CA ILE A 30 5.59 -2.44 12.90
C ILE A 30 4.44 -1.66 13.54
N SER A 31 3.49 -1.15 12.77
CA SER A 31 2.30 -0.49 13.29
C SER A 31 1.44 -1.44 14.12
N PHE A 32 1.39 -2.71 13.74
CA PHE A 32 0.68 -3.74 14.50
C PHE A 32 1.39 -4.04 15.84
N THR A 33 2.73 -4.14 15.83
CA THR A 33 3.52 -4.36 17.04
C THR A 33 3.55 -3.13 17.96
N ALA A 34 3.52 -1.91 17.42
CA ALA A 34 3.41 -0.68 18.21
C ALA A 34 2.07 -0.57 18.99
N GLY A 35 1.05 -1.31 18.58
CA GLY A 35 -0.21 -1.44 19.33
C GLY A 35 -0.15 -2.40 20.53
N ILE A 36 0.98 -3.08 20.75
CA ILE A 36 1.15 -3.99 21.88
C ILE A 36 1.45 -3.18 23.15
N PRO A 37 0.67 -3.35 24.24
CA PRO A 37 0.86 -2.56 25.48
C PRO A 37 2.25 -2.64 26.10
N ALA A 38 2.97 -3.73 25.86
CA ALA A 38 4.34 -3.91 26.35
C ALA A 38 5.32 -2.94 25.66
N VAL A 39 5.16 -2.69 24.37
CA VAL A 39 6.01 -1.77 23.60
C VAL A 39 5.72 -0.32 23.96
N THR A 40 4.44 0.04 24.11
CA THR A 40 4.03 1.40 24.47
C THR A 40 4.45 1.81 25.89
N ARG A 41 4.66 0.84 26.79
CA ARG A 41 5.19 1.09 28.14
C ARG A 41 6.71 1.22 28.19
N ALA A 42 7.41 0.60 27.25
CA ALA A 42 8.88 0.57 27.22
C ALA A 42 9.50 1.77 26.48
N VAL A 43 8.72 2.46 25.64
CA VAL A 43 9.21 3.55 24.77
C VAL A 43 8.46 4.83 25.07
N SER A 44 9.17 5.96 25.13
CA SER A 44 8.52 7.26 25.36
C SER A 44 7.55 7.61 24.23
N PRO A 45 6.40 8.24 24.51
CA PRO A 45 5.42 8.62 23.50
C PRO A 45 6.01 9.49 22.39
N ALA A 46 6.96 10.36 22.73
CA ALA A 46 7.66 11.22 21.77
C ALA A 46 8.48 10.42 20.76
N MET A 47 9.17 9.36 21.19
CA MET A 47 9.93 8.48 20.30
C MET A 47 9.01 7.68 19.37
N LEU A 48 7.85 7.23 19.86
CA LEU A 48 6.86 6.54 19.02
C LEU A 48 6.31 7.47 17.94
N VAL A 49 5.95 8.69 18.30
CA VAL A 49 5.47 9.69 17.32
C VAL A 49 6.55 10.01 16.29
N ALA A 50 7.79 10.24 16.72
CA ALA A 50 8.90 10.51 15.81
C ALA A 50 9.18 9.34 14.86
N ALA A 51 9.11 8.09 15.35
CA ALA A 51 9.29 6.89 14.53
C ALA A 51 8.16 6.75 13.49
N VAL A 52 6.91 6.98 13.88
CA VAL A 52 5.75 6.92 12.96
C VAL A 52 5.84 8.00 11.90
N LEU A 53 6.17 9.24 12.27
CA LEU A 53 6.34 10.35 11.33
C LEU A 53 7.52 10.12 10.37
N GLY A 54 8.65 9.66 10.89
CA GLY A 54 9.81 9.31 10.07
C GLY A 54 9.49 8.22 9.05
N MET A 55 8.76 7.23 9.47
CA MET A 55 8.34 6.10 8.65
C MET A 55 7.33 6.52 7.58
N ALA A 56 6.36 7.37 7.94
CA ALA A 56 5.44 7.97 6.98
C ALA A 56 6.19 8.81 5.92
N GLY A 57 7.19 9.58 6.34
CA GLY A 57 8.06 10.35 5.44
C GLY A 57 8.82 9.45 4.45
N VAL A 58 9.39 8.35 4.92
CA VAL A 58 10.08 7.36 4.05
C VAL A 58 9.11 6.74 3.04
N LEU A 59 7.90 6.37 3.47
CA LEU A 59 6.87 5.84 2.54
C LEU A 59 6.49 6.84 1.47
N ILE A 60 6.26 8.10 1.84
CA ILE A 60 5.93 9.15 0.88
C ILE A 60 7.08 9.35 -0.10
N ALA A 61 8.32 9.40 0.39
CA ALA A 61 9.49 9.57 -0.47
C ALA A 61 9.66 8.41 -1.47
N LEU A 62 9.48 7.17 -1.01
CA LEU A 62 9.53 5.97 -1.86
C LEU A 62 8.41 5.99 -2.91
N PHE A 63 7.20 6.36 -2.49
CA PHE A 63 6.04 6.45 -3.40
C PHE A 63 6.24 7.52 -4.47
N VAL A 64 6.72 8.70 -4.08
CA VAL A 64 7.01 9.79 -5.03
C VAL A 64 8.17 9.42 -5.97
N GLY A 65 9.22 8.79 -5.45
CA GLY A 65 10.32 8.27 -6.26
C GLY A 65 9.82 7.29 -7.31
N MET A 66 9.03 6.32 -6.89
CA MET A 66 8.44 5.33 -7.77
C MET A 66 7.55 5.96 -8.86
N LEU A 67 6.73 6.96 -8.52
CA LEU A 67 5.89 7.67 -9.49
C LEU A 67 6.68 8.46 -10.54
N ARG A 68 7.89 8.90 -10.19
CA ARG A 68 8.78 9.64 -11.14
C ARG A 68 9.40 8.74 -12.18
N ASP A 69 9.65 7.49 -11.84
CA ASP A 69 10.32 6.51 -12.70
C ASP A 69 9.32 5.73 -13.59
N LEU A 70 8.01 5.97 -13.41
CA LEU A 70 6.96 5.34 -14.21
C LEU A 70 6.76 6.03 -15.56
N ASP A 71 6.62 5.22 -16.60
CA ASP A 71 6.17 5.67 -17.92
C ASP A 71 4.74 6.24 -17.85
N GLU A 72 4.33 7.03 -18.83
CA GLU A 72 3.03 7.70 -18.85
C GLU A 72 1.86 6.71 -18.72
N LEU A 73 1.95 5.55 -19.39
CA LEU A 73 0.96 4.49 -19.30
C LEU A 73 0.87 3.90 -17.88
N GLU A 74 2.01 3.63 -17.27
CA GLU A 74 2.07 3.06 -15.92
C GLU A 74 1.58 4.03 -14.86
N ARG A 75 1.92 5.31 -15.02
CA ARG A 75 1.42 6.38 -14.17
C ARG A 75 -0.09 6.46 -14.22
N ARG A 76 -0.70 6.25 -15.38
CA ARG A 76 -2.15 6.18 -15.55
C ARG A 76 -2.74 4.97 -14.85
N ILE A 77 -2.14 3.78 -15.04
CA ILE A 77 -2.57 2.55 -14.35
C ILE A 77 -2.49 2.70 -12.83
N ALA A 78 -1.39 3.28 -12.32
CA ALA A 78 -1.22 3.52 -10.89
C ALA A 78 -2.26 4.52 -10.35
N ALA A 79 -2.59 5.58 -11.09
CA ALA A 79 -3.61 6.55 -10.70
C ALA A 79 -5.02 5.92 -10.69
N GLU A 80 -5.38 5.12 -11.68
CA GLU A 80 -6.66 4.40 -11.72
C GLU A 80 -6.76 3.38 -10.58
N ALA A 81 -5.69 2.64 -10.29
CA ALA A 81 -5.63 1.70 -9.17
C ALA A 81 -5.76 2.42 -7.81
N LEU A 82 -5.12 3.57 -7.67
CA LEU A 82 -5.21 4.39 -6.45
C LEU A 82 -6.64 4.92 -6.26
N ALA A 83 -7.25 5.44 -7.31
CA ALA A 83 -8.65 5.90 -7.27
C ALA A 83 -9.60 4.77 -6.86
N LEU A 84 -9.43 3.58 -7.44
CA LEU A 84 -10.23 2.41 -7.09
C LEU A 84 -10.05 2.02 -5.61
N SER A 85 -8.82 1.95 -5.13
CA SER A 85 -8.54 1.59 -3.74
C SER A 85 -9.12 2.60 -2.75
N PHE A 86 -9.09 3.87 -3.10
CA PHE A 86 -9.68 4.95 -2.30
C PHE A 86 -11.21 4.80 -2.21
N VAL A 87 -11.89 4.58 -3.34
CA VAL A 87 -13.35 4.38 -3.38
C VAL A 87 -13.76 3.13 -2.59
N VAL A 88 -13.04 2.02 -2.74
CA VAL A 88 -13.29 0.77 -2.00
C VAL A 88 -13.12 1.00 -0.49
N THR A 89 -12.04 1.68 -0.09
CA THR A 89 -11.76 1.94 1.32
C THR A 89 -12.82 2.85 1.94
N ILE A 90 -13.20 3.95 1.27
CA ILE A 90 -14.25 4.85 1.74
C ILE A 90 -15.58 4.11 1.81
N GLY A 91 -15.94 3.35 0.79
CA GLY A 91 -17.17 2.55 0.79
C GLY A 91 -17.22 1.58 1.97
N ALA A 92 -16.12 0.89 2.24
CA ALA A 92 -16.01 0.00 3.40
C ALA A 92 -16.16 0.78 4.73
N MET A 93 -15.56 1.96 4.84
CA MET A 93 -15.70 2.79 6.05
C MET A 93 -17.14 3.26 6.29
N PHE A 94 -17.92 3.50 5.24
CA PHE A 94 -19.34 3.84 5.39
C PHE A 94 -20.22 2.66 5.76
N VAL A 95 -19.91 1.47 5.25
CA VAL A 95 -20.69 0.24 5.53
C VAL A 95 -20.35 -0.34 6.90
N TYR A 96 -19.10 -0.20 7.34
CA TYR A 96 -18.60 -0.87 8.54
C TYR A 96 -19.37 -0.52 9.85
N PRO A 97 -19.79 0.72 10.11
CA PRO A 97 -20.56 1.06 11.30
C PRO A 97 -21.88 0.25 11.42
N PHE A 98 -22.49 -0.09 10.29
CA PHE A 98 -23.68 -0.97 10.29
C PHE A 98 -23.32 -2.40 10.71
N LEU A 99 -22.14 -2.86 10.31
CA LEU A 99 -21.62 -4.18 10.69
C LEU A 99 -21.21 -4.22 12.17
N GLU A 100 -20.65 -3.14 12.71
CA GLU A 100 -20.39 -3.00 14.15
C GLU A 100 -21.69 -3.09 14.96
N GLY A 101 -22.78 -2.49 14.47
CA GLY A 101 -24.12 -2.63 15.07
C GLY A 101 -24.65 -4.06 15.09
N LEU A 102 -24.13 -4.94 14.23
CA LEU A 102 -24.45 -6.38 14.19
C LEU A 102 -23.53 -7.24 15.07
N GLY A 103 -22.62 -6.62 15.84
CA GLY A 103 -21.73 -7.31 16.77
C GLY A 103 -20.31 -7.60 16.26
N LEU A 104 -19.91 -7.03 15.12
CA LEU A 104 -18.52 -7.12 14.70
C LEU A 104 -17.61 -6.23 15.56
N PRO A 105 -16.32 -6.59 15.72
CA PRO A 105 -15.38 -5.79 16.50
C PRO A 105 -15.14 -4.41 15.83
N PRO A 106 -14.81 -3.36 16.62
CA PRO A 106 -14.60 -2.02 16.10
C PRO A 106 -13.48 -1.96 15.05
N LEU A 107 -13.67 -1.14 14.03
CA LEU A 107 -12.72 -0.96 12.95
C LEU A 107 -11.41 -0.35 13.48
N ARG A 108 -10.33 -1.09 13.37
CA ARG A 108 -9.01 -0.59 13.74
C ARG A 108 -8.36 0.14 12.55
N PRO A 109 -7.61 1.22 12.79
CA PRO A 109 -6.89 1.94 11.72
C PRO A 109 -5.99 1.03 10.87
N GLN A 110 -5.41 -0.02 11.49
CA GLN A 110 -4.58 -1.01 10.79
C GLN A 110 -5.38 -1.80 9.75
N THR A 111 -6.63 -2.12 10.04
CA THR A 111 -7.53 -2.83 9.11
C THR A 111 -7.84 -1.96 7.89
N VAL A 112 -8.04 -0.65 8.10
CA VAL A 112 -8.26 0.33 7.02
C VAL A 112 -7.02 0.43 6.13
N ALA A 113 -5.84 0.54 6.72
CA ALA A 113 -4.58 0.59 5.99
C ALA A 113 -4.34 -0.68 5.17
N PHE A 114 -4.62 -1.86 5.77
CA PHE A 114 -4.52 -3.13 5.08
C PHE A 114 -5.50 -3.22 3.90
N LEU A 115 -6.74 -2.78 4.07
CA LEU A 115 -7.74 -2.75 3.01
C LEU A 115 -7.30 -1.85 1.86
N LEU A 116 -6.75 -0.67 2.17
CA LEU A 116 -6.25 0.27 1.16
C LEU A 116 -5.10 -0.31 0.36
N VAL A 117 -4.10 -0.90 1.01
CA VAL A 117 -2.93 -1.49 0.34
C VAL A 117 -3.33 -2.71 -0.48
N SER A 118 -4.19 -3.58 0.03
CA SER A 118 -4.62 -4.79 -0.69
C SER A 118 -5.49 -4.44 -1.90
N SER A 119 -6.43 -3.50 -1.77
CA SER A 119 -7.25 -3.05 -2.90
C SER A 119 -6.41 -2.32 -3.96
N PHE A 120 -5.38 -1.59 -3.57
CA PHE A 120 -4.43 -0.98 -4.50
C PHE A 120 -3.63 -2.03 -5.28
N ALA A 121 -3.11 -3.05 -4.61
CA ALA A 121 -2.38 -4.14 -5.26
C ALA A 121 -3.27 -4.91 -6.26
N VAL A 122 -4.51 -5.20 -5.88
CA VAL A 122 -5.50 -5.82 -6.77
C VAL A 122 -5.84 -4.89 -7.94
N GLY A 123 -5.99 -3.60 -7.69
CA GLY A 123 -6.24 -2.60 -8.73
C GLY A 123 -5.15 -2.57 -9.79
N ILE A 124 -3.89 -2.57 -9.39
CA ILE A 124 -2.76 -2.61 -10.32
C ILE A 124 -2.79 -3.87 -11.19
N GLU A 125 -3.02 -5.02 -10.59
CA GLU A 125 -3.09 -6.29 -11.33
C GLU A 125 -4.24 -6.28 -12.35
N LEU A 126 -5.43 -5.78 -11.97
CA LEU A 126 -6.59 -5.68 -12.85
C LEU A 126 -6.34 -4.74 -14.03
N PHE A 127 -5.82 -3.54 -13.76
CA PHE A 127 -5.59 -2.56 -14.81
C PHE A 127 -4.39 -2.91 -15.69
N SER A 128 -3.34 -3.54 -15.14
CA SER A 128 -2.22 -4.02 -15.95
C SER A 128 -2.64 -5.04 -17.00
N ARG A 129 -3.58 -5.93 -16.66
CA ARG A 129 -4.14 -6.91 -17.61
C ARG A 129 -4.99 -6.28 -18.70
N ARG A 130 -5.65 -5.15 -18.39
CA ARG A 130 -6.52 -4.45 -19.36
C ARG A 130 -5.72 -3.72 -20.46
N TYR A 131 -4.48 -3.36 -20.16
CA TYR A 131 -3.62 -2.61 -21.08
C TYR A 131 -2.55 -3.48 -21.78
N GLN A 132 -2.56 -4.79 -21.58
CA GLN A 132 -1.79 -5.79 -22.37
C GLN A 132 -2.56 -6.22 -23.60
#